data_78d2f4a2b692d391968830a7b73647f8
#
_entry.id   78d2f4a2b692d391968830a7b73647f8
#
_cell.length_a   1.000
_cell.length_b   1.000
_cell.length_c   1.000
_cell.angle_alpha   90.00
_cell.angle_beta   90.00
_cell.angle_gamma   90.00
#
_symmetry.space_group_name_H-M   'P 1'
#
loop_
_entity.id
_entity.type
_entity.pdbx_description
1 polymer ?
#
loop_
_entity_poly.entity_id
_entity_poly.type
_entity_poly.pdbx_seq_one_letter_code
_entity_poly.pdbx_strand_id
1 'polypeptide(L)'
;LRAGVGSGVVLRGGALTGVLAVSVGALVMSVACSRPGAATESAPELTVWPVGTALHQPVWSYRGHALVAVTEDQRVAEVAEDRAAAATTRLSAPLAAGRNLQISTKDPAVVFVPQPTRGRVVVVDLQSLRQVGDFDAGPAPAYLSEDAGLRMLLTLSSDGRSVTPVDQYGYRKLATAPIGGAPAEVIDGANRGREIDYHIYAPSGIRHYQGPDSPAPQRGSLDIDVAVSAGDGTAVTRSYVAGHDDAVLYAVDSRRGGQGIQVLASTRLPAPIRALGTDDTRIYAATDRQLVTLETASFTGFPARHIPVLRTVDYRSALPESARRAPLSGMAVGPHRVYLTLAQAPFVVGIAKPRL
;
A
#
# COMPACT_ATOMS: atom_id res chain seq x y z
N LEU A 1 3.08 -53.27 18.96
CA LEU A 1 4.09 -54.05 19.76
C LEU A 1 5.33 -53.20 19.97
N ARG A 2 5.68 -53.02 21.31
CA ARG A 2 6.96 -52.62 21.94
C ARG A 2 7.44 -51.17 21.65
N ALA A 3 7.46 -50.20 22.57
CA ALA A 3 7.96 -50.18 23.98
C ALA A 3 9.49 -50.16 24.05
N GLY A 4 10.04 -49.11 24.66
CA GLY A 4 11.40 -48.92 25.14
C GLY A 4 11.64 -47.42 25.36
N VAL A 5 11.47 -46.76 26.47
CA VAL A 5 11.98 -46.83 27.88
C VAL A 5 13.51 -46.77 27.95
N GLY A 6 14.00 -45.78 28.67
CA GLY A 6 15.34 -45.65 29.24
C GLY A 6 15.72 -44.20 29.45
N SER A 7 15.45 -43.59 30.59
CA SER A 7 16.29 -43.41 31.80
C SER A 7 17.58 -42.65 31.50
N GLY A 8 17.91 -41.44 31.98
CA GLY A 8 17.85 -40.92 33.34
C GLY A 8 19.22 -41.08 34.07
N VAL A 9 19.94 -39.98 34.37
CA VAL A 9 20.97 -39.83 35.43
C VAL A 9 21.18 -38.30 35.58
N VAL A 10 20.95 -37.65 36.58
CA VAL A 10 21.12 -37.39 38.00
C VAL A 10 22.57 -37.22 38.47
N LEU A 11 22.82 -35.99 38.96
CA LEU A 11 23.55 -35.50 40.13
C LEU A 11 25.09 -35.43 40.15
N ARG A 12 25.53 -34.27 40.59
CA ARG A 12 26.27 -33.83 41.81
C ARG A 12 27.23 -32.73 41.43
N GLY A 13 27.30 -31.53 42.00
CA GLY A 13 27.43 -31.23 43.42
C GLY A 13 28.91 -30.98 43.74
N GLY A 14 29.31 -29.72 43.95
CA GLY A 14 30.65 -29.40 44.41
C GLY A 14 30.76 -27.89 44.72
N ALA A 15 30.59 -27.55 45.97
CA ALA A 15 30.95 -26.26 46.53
C ALA A 15 32.43 -26.28 46.94
N LEU A 16 33.15 -25.20 46.78
CA LEU A 16 34.37 -24.84 47.56
C LEU A 16 34.69 -23.35 47.44
N THR A 17 34.41 -22.68 48.51
CA THR A 17 35.20 -21.73 49.35
C THR A 17 36.33 -20.90 48.69
N GLY A 18 36.13 -19.59 48.76
CA GLY A 18 36.94 -18.59 49.37
C GLY A 18 38.29 -18.24 48.77
N VAL A 19 38.48 -16.93 48.48
CA VAL A 19 39.61 -16.13 48.97
C VAL A 19 39.30 -14.67 48.71
N LEU A 20 39.29 -13.84 49.76
CA LEU A 20 39.34 -12.39 49.75
C LEU A 20 40.69 -11.93 49.17
N ALA A 21 40.68 -11.03 48.20
CA ALA A 21 41.80 -10.18 47.87
C ALA A 21 41.34 -8.73 47.80
N VAL A 22 41.73 -7.96 48.79
CA VAL A 22 41.61 -6.49 48.84
C VAL A 22 42.66 -5.94 47.92
N SER A 23 42.23 -5.20 46.91
CA SER A 23 43.13 -4.38 46.10
C SER A 23 42.64 -2.92 46.14
N VAL A 24 43.43 -2.10 46.78
CA VAL A 24 43.37 -0.64 46.77
C VAL A 24 43.65 -0.16 45.35
N GLY A 25 42.72 0.66 44.87
CA GLY A 25 42.90 1.11 43.61
C GLY A 25 42.84 2.47 43.19
N ALA A 26 43.21 2.97 42.26
CA ALA A 26 43.39 4.32 41.75
C ALA A 26 42.07 4.89 41.21
N LEU A 27 41.67 5.99 41.74
CA LEU A 27 40.59 6.83 41.23
C LEU A 27 41.10 7.56 39.96
N VAL A 28 40.82 7.01 38.79
CA VAL A 28 41.04 7.72 37.51
C VAL A 28 39.76 8.50 37.25
N MET A 29 39.79 9.81 37.47
CA MET A 29 38.78 10.71 36.98
C MET A 29 38.84 10.78 35.46
N SER A 30 37.99 10.00 34.80
CA SER A 30 37.70 10.15 33.38
C SER A 30 36.80 11.39 33.23
N VAL A 31 37.38 12.49 32.82
CA VAL A 31 36.60 13.63 32.30
C VAL A 31 35.97 13.13 30.98
N ALA A 32 34.74 12.67 31.07
CA ALA A 32 33.91 12.41 29.91
C ALA A 32 33.60 13.76 29.27
N CYS A 33 34.34 14.11 28.22
CA CYS A 33 33.90 15.14 27.30
C CYS A 33 32.60 14.63 26.64
N SER A 34 31.49 15.01 27.23
CA SER A 34 30.19 14.89 26.58
C SER A 34 30.23 15.72 25.31
N ARG A 35 30.48 15.07 24.16
CA ARG A 35 30.17 15.68 22.88
C ARG A 35 28.68 16.03 22.93
N PRO A 36 28.29 17.29 22.64
CA PRO A 36 26.88 17.59 22.46
C PRO A 36 26.41 16.67 21.34
N GLY A 37 25.52 15.74 21.68
CA GLY A 37 24.85 14.91 20.69
C GLY A 37 24.22 15.87 19.69
N ALA A 38 24.61 15.76 18.43
CA ALA A 38 23.93 16.46 17.36
C ALA A 38 22.47 16.09 17.51
N ALA A 39 21.63 17.06 17.88
CA ALA A 39 20.19 16.91 17.91
C ALA A 39 19.83 16.46 16.50
N THR A 40 19.37 15.23 16.35
CA THR A 40 18.88 14.70 15.08
C THR A 40 17.69 15.57 14.75
N GLU A 41 17.85 16.53 13.87
CA GLU A 41 16.81 17.42 13.40
C GLU A 41 15.68 16.54 12.89
N SER A 42 14.55 16.53 13.60
CA SER A 42 13.42 15.69 13.25
C SER A 42 12.88 16.22 11.92
N ALA A 43 12.80 15.33 10.93
CA ALA A 43 12.29 15.68 9.61
C ALA A 43 10.95 16.44 9.74
N PRO A 44 10.72 17.51 8.96
CA PRO A 44 9.52 18.33 9.09
C PRO A 44 8.28 17.48 8.88
N GLU A 45 7.22 17.79 9.64
CA GLU A 45 5.94 17.06 9.60
C GLU A 45 5.34 17.02 8.19
N LEU A 46 5.47 18.13 7.48
CA LEU A 46 4.97 18.30 6.13
C LEU A 46 6.04 18.97 5.26
N THR A 47 6.23 18.42 4.06
CA THR A 47 7.15 18.96 3.06
C THR A 47 6.43 19.00 1.71
N VAL A 48 6.66 20.05 0.95
CA VAL A 48 6.15 20.20 -0.43
C VAL A 48 7.34 20.31 -1.37
N TRP A 49 7.38 19.41 -2.36
CA TRP A 49 8.43 19.39 -3.38
C TRP A 49 7.87 19.77 -4.75
N PRO A 50 8.49 20.70 -5.48
CA PRO A 50 8.25 20.85 -6.91
C PRO A 50 8.86 19.68 -7.66
N VAL A 51 8.10 19.09 -8.61
CA VAL A 51 8.51 17.89 -9.37
C VAL A 51 8.54 18.10 -10.88
N GLY A 52 8.30 19.31 -11.34
CA GLY A 52 8.40 19.72 -12.74
C GLY A 52 7.21 19.35 -13.62
N THR A 53 6.39 18.37 -13.23
CA THR A 53 5.18 17.95 -13.94
C THR A 53 4.13 17.44 -12.95
N ALA A 54 2.84 17.54 -13.30
CA ALA A 54 1.79 16.94 -12.50
C ALA A 54 1.86 15.40 -12.55
N LEU A 55 1.62 14.76 -11.42
CA LEU A 55 1.72 13.32 -11.24
C LEU A 55 0.37 12.73 -10.87
N HIS A 56 0.11 11.52 -11.35
CA HIS A 56 -1.12 10.77 -11.10
C HIS A 56 -0.81 9.36 -10.61
N GLN A 57 -1.71 8.81 -9.77
CA GLN A 57 -1.68 7.41 -9.32
C GLN A 57 -0.30 6.95 -8.82
N PRO A 58 0.26 7.63 -7.83
CA PRO A 58 1.58 7.30 -7.33
C PRO A 58 1.58 5.97 -6.60
N VAL A 59 2.69 5.24 -6.72
CA VAL A 59 3.03 4.06 -5.93
C VAL A 59 4.43 4.24 -5.33
N TRP A 60 4.69 3.63 -4.17
CA TRP A 60 5.99 3.72 -3.54
C TRP A 60 6.88 2.53 -3.93
N SER A 61 8.08 2.79 -4.43
CA SER A 61 9.12 1.79 -4.66
C SER A 61 10.00 1.64 -3.42
N TYR A 62 9.84 0.54 -2.69
CA TYR A 62 10.70 0.24 -1.54
C TYR A 62 12.15 -0.04 -1.95
N ARG A 63 12.37 -0.62 -3.13
CA ARG A 63 13.71 -0.89 -3.66
C ARG A 63 14.41 0.39 -4.12
N GLY A 64 13.69 1.25 -4.83
CA GLY A 64 14.23 2.51 -5.35
C GLY A 64 14.23 3.64 -4.33
N HIS A 65 13.58 3.46 -3.17
CA HIS A 65 13.31 4.54 -2.20
C HIS A 65 12.75 5.79 -2.87
N ALA A 66 11.80 5.59 -3.79
CA ALA A 66 11.27 6.64 -4.65
C ALA A 66 9.76 6.49 -4.87
N LEU A 67 9.12 7.62 -5.15
CA LEU A 67 7.75 7.66 -5.64
C LEU A 67 7.76 7.39 -7.14
N VAL A 68 6.92 6.47 -7.60
CA VAL A 68 6.72 6.16 -9.03
C VAL A 68 5.29 6.54 -9.40
N ALA A 69 5.11 7.31 -10.47
CA ALA A 69 3.79 7.83 -10.85
C ALA A 69 3.68 7.97 -12.39
N VAL A 70 2.50 8.25 -12.88
CA VAL A 70 2.26 8.62 -14.29
C VAL A 70 2.18 10.13 -14.40
N THR A 71 2.77 10.71 -15.43
CA THR A 71 2.65 12.13 -15.78
C THR A 71 1.45 12.38 -16.71
N GLU A 72 1.04 13.63 -16.86
CA GLU A 72 -0.04 14.02 -17.80
C GLU A 72 0.30 13.67 -19.25
N ASP A 73 1.59 13.72 -19.64
CA ASP A 73 2.07 13.33 -20.97
C ASP A 73 2.36 11.82 -21.10
N GLN A 74 1.75 11.02 -20.22
CA GLN A 74 1.77 9.55 -20.27
C GLN A 74 3.17 8.93 -20.17
N ARG A 75 4.01 9.45 -19.27
CA ARG A 75 5.32 8.87 -18.91
C ARG A 75 5.27 8.28 -17.53
N VAL A 76 6.11 7.30 -17.27
CA VAL A 76 6.44 6.91 -15.91
C VAL A 76 7.47 7.88 -15.36
N ALA A 77 7.14 8.52 -14.25
CA ALA A 77 8.03 9.38 -13.48
C ALA A 77 8.54 8.62 -12.24
N GLU A 78 9.80 8.76 -11.94
CA GLU A 78 10.38 8.37 -10.65
C GLU A 78 10.87 9.65 -9.95
N VAL A 79 10.37 9.86 -8.73
CA VAL A 79 10.71 11.01 -7.90
C VAL A 79 11.45 10.49 -6.67
N ALA A 80 12.77 10.72 -6.64
CA ALA A 80 13.59 10.41 -5.49
C ALA A 80 13.56 11.56 -4.48
N GLU A 81 13.36 11.23 -3.21
CA GLU A 81 13.46 12.19 -2.11
C GLU A 81 14.94 12.44 -1.82
N ASP A 82 15.48 13.58 -2.25
CA ASP A 82 16.81 14.01 -1.83
C ASP A 82 16.72 14.73 -0.48
N ARG A 83 17.67 14.46 0.41
CA ARG A 83 17.78 15.11 1.74
C ARG A 83 17.99 16.63 1.64
N ALA A 84 18.34 17.14 0.47
CA ALA A 84 18.59 18.55 0.21
C ALA A 84 17.35 19.39 -0.17
N ALA A 85 16.13 18.92 0.12
CA ALA A 85 14.86 19.60 -0.16
C ALA A 85 14.51 19.80 -1.65
N ALA A 86 15.23 19.18 -2.56
CA ALA A 86 14.89 19.12 -3.98
C ALA A 86 14.56 17.68 -4.37
N ALA A 87 13.43 17.48 -5.06
CA ALA A 87 13.12 16.17 -5.64
C ALA A 87 13.74 16.05 -7.03
N THR A 88 14.51 15.00 -7.26
CA THR A 88 15.00 14.69 -8.61
C THR A 88 13.95 13.83 -9.32
N THR A 89 13.44 14.32 -10.43
CA THR A 89 12.45 13.61 -11.25
C THR A 89 13.13 13.04 -12.50
N ARG A 90 13.03 11.73 -12.70
CA ARG A 90 13.43 11.04 -13.93
C ARG A 90 12.17 10.59 -14.67
N LEU A 91 12.22 10.58 -16.00
CA LEU A 91 11.08 10.27 -16.86
C LEU A 91 11.42 9.16 -17.85
N SER A 92 10.45 8.26 -18.09
CA SER A 92 10.51 7.30 -19.19
C SER A 92 10.22 7.94 -20.54
N ALA A 93 10.31 7.18 -21.62
CA ALA A 93 9.62 7.50 -22.86
C ALA A 93 8.09 7.50 -22.64
N PRO A 94 7.29 8.19 -23.50
CA PRO A 94 5.84 8.15 -23.40
C PRO A 94 5.29 6.73 -23.53
N LEU A 95 4.31 6.41 -22.67
CA LEU A 95 3.61 5.12 -22.61
C LEU A 95 2.11 5.41 -22.55
N ALA A 96 1.29 4.65 -23.28
CA ALA A 96 -0.17 4.78 -23.20
C ALA A 96 -0.70 4.10 -21.93
N ALA A 97 -0.46 4.71 -20.77
CA ALA A 97 -0.79 4.14 -19.46
C ALA A 97 -2.31 4.08 -19.21
N GLY A 98 -2.74 3.05 -18.50
CA GLY A 98 -4.10 2.92 -17.97
C GLY A 98 -4.32 3.71 -16.68
N ARG A 99 -5.20 3.21 -15.82
CA ARG A 99 -5.68 3.98 -14.65
C ARG A 99 -4.73 3.99 -13.46
N ASN A 100 -3.82 3.01 -13.34
CA ASN A 100 -2.84 2.94 -12.25
C ASN A 100 -1.56 2.22 -12.66
N LEU A 101 -0.60 2.20 -11.75
CA LEU A 101 0.64 1.44 -11.82
C LEU A 101 0.66 0.38 -10.73
N GLN A 102 1.39 -0.72 -10.97
CA GLN A 102 1.64 -1.74 -9.94
C GLN A 102 3.12 -2.12 -9.92
N ILE A 103 3.80 -1.96 -8.79
CA ILE A 103 5.15 -2.50 -8.61
C ILE A 103 5.04 -3.99 -8.37
N SER A 104 5.85 -4.78 -9.06
CA SER A 104 5.84 -6.23 -8.90
C SER A 104 6.35 -6.65 -7.52
N THR A 105 5.59 -7.49 -6.81
CA THR A 105 6.06 -8.09 -5.55
C THR A 105 7.05 -9.22 -5.78
N LYS A 106 7.07 -9.81 -6.97
CA LYS A 106 8.07 -10.81 -7.35
C LYS A 106 9.42 -10.16 -7.66
N ASP A 107 9.40 -9.08 -8.42
CA ASP A 107 10.61 -8.32 -8.78
C ASP A 107 10.39 -6.82 -8.53
N PRO A 108 10.74 -6.32 -7.34
CA PRO A 108 10.52 -4.92 -6.99
C PRO A 108 11.38 -3.92 -7.79
N ALA A 109 12.18 -4.39 -8.76
CA ALA A 109 12.89 -3.54 -9.71
C ALA A 109 12.03 -3.12 -10.90
N VAL A 110 10.83 -3.70 -11.08
CA VAL A 110 9.98 -3.38 -12.21
C VAL A 110 8.62 -2.86 -11.78
N VAL A 111 8.05 -2.01 -12.62
CA VAL A 111 6.67 -1.55 -12.53
C VAL A 111 5.87 -2.00 -13.75
N PHE A 112 4.66 -2.46 -13.50
CA PHE A 112 3.69 -2.82 -14.52
C PHE A 112 2.84 -1.61 -14.90
N VAL A 113 2.72 -1.38 -16.21
CA VAL A 113 1.95 -0.28 -16.80
C VAL A 113 0.88 -0.88 -17.71
N PRO A 114 -0.40 -0.82 -17.36
CA PRO A 114 -1.45 -1.35 -18.21
C PRO A 114 -1.63 -0.44 -19.44
N GLN A 115 -1.84 -1.06 -20.60
CA GLN A 115 -2.08 -0.36 -21.88
C GLN A 115 -3.39 -0.84 -22.50
N PRO A 116 -4.52 -0.26 -22.14
CA PRO A 116 -5.84 -0.74 -22.57
C PRO A 116 -6.01 -0.79 -24.08
N THR A 117 -5.52 0.23 -24.78
CA THR A 117 -5.63 0.32 -26.26
C THR A 117 -4.81 -0.73 -27.00
N ARG A 118 -3.80 -1.30 -26.35
CA ARG A 118 -2.94 -2.36 -26.92
C ARG A 118 -3.29 -3.75 -26.41
N GLY A 119 -4.16 -3.88 -25.43
CA GLY A 119 -4.49 -5.15 -24.78
C GLY A 119 -3.31 -5.79 -24.05
N ARG A 120 -2.35 -5.01 -23.56
CA ARG A 120 -1.11 -5.50 -22.95
C ARG A 120 -0.78 -4.78 -21.65
N VAL A 121 0.06 -5.41 -20.86
CA VAL A 121 0.77 -4.78 -19.73
C VAL A 121 2.24 -4.69 -20.11
N VAL A 122 2.81 -3.50 -19.99
CA VAL A 122 4.23 -3.22 -20.22
C VAL A 122 4.98 -3.36 -18.90
N VAL A 123 6.19 -3.94 -18.98
CA VAL A 123 7.14 -4.05 -17.89
C VAL A 123 8.19 -2.96 -18.05
N VAL A 124 8.28 -2.04 -17.09
CA VAL A 124 9.28 -0.96 -17.07
C VAL A 124 10.26 -1.21 -15.95
N ASP A 125 11.53 -1.25 -16.28
CA ASP A 125 12.63 -1.33 -15.30
C ASP A 125 12.81 0.02 -14.60
N LEU A 126 12.75 0.04 -13.26
CA LEU A 126 12.81 1.27 -12.48
C LEU A 126 14.19 1.91 -12.45
N GLN A 127 15.26 1.15 -12.67
CA GLN A 127 16.60 1.71 -12.69
C GLN A 127 16.87 2.54 -13.96
N SER A 128 16.43 2.03 -15.10
CA SER A 128 16.64 2.67 -16.41
C SER A 128 15.45 3.48 -16.91
N LEU A 129 14.27 3.28 -16.35
CA LEU A 129 12.96 3.75 -16.82
C LEU A 129 12.66 3.37 -18.28
N ARG A 130 13.19 2.21 -18.71
CA ARG A 130 12.95 1.67 -20.06
C ARG A 130 11.98 0.50 -20.00
N GLN A 131 11.18 0.36 -21.05
CA GLN A 131 10.43 -0.85 -21.29
C GLN A 131 11.41 -2.02 -21.51
N VAL A 132 11.27 -3.08 -20.72
CA VAL A 132 12.09 -4.30 -20.80
C VAL A 132 11.28 -5.52 -21.27
N GLY A 133 9.97 -5.38 -21.36
CA GLY A 133 9.08 -6.42 -21.85
C GLY A 133 7.63 -5.97 -21.88
N ASP A 134 6.77 -6.84 -22.36
CA ASP A 134 5.32 -6.71 -22.26
C ASP A 134 4.67 -8.11 -22.37
N PHE A 135 3.43 -8.24 -21.90
CA PHE A 135 2.69 -9.48 -21.95
C PHE A 135 1.19 -9.26 -22.15
N ASP A 136 0.50 -10.29 -22.65
CA ASP A 136 -0.96 -10.31 -22.73
C ASP A 136 -1.57 -10.44 -21.33
N ALA A 137 -2.44 -9.52 -20.98
CA ALA A 137 -3.10 -9.47 -19.69
C ALA A 137 -4.64 -9.44 -19.81
N GLY A 138 -5.17 -9.99 -20.89
CA GLY A 138 -6.60 -10.04 -21.17
C GLY A 138 -7.12 -8.82 -21.93
N PRO A 139 -8.44 -8.67 -22.03
CA PRO A 139 -9.07 -7.63 -22.83
C PRO A 139 -8.85 -6.26 -22.18
N ALA A 140 -8.27 -5.33 -22.96
CA ALA A 140 -8.12 -3.91 -22.60
C ALA A 140 -7.76 -3.66 -21.11
N PRO A 141 -6.62 -4.20 -20.60
CA PRO A 141 -6.24 -4.08 -19.18
C PRO A 141 -6.07 -2.59 -18.82
N ALA A 142 -6.81 -2.11 -17.82
CA ALA A 142 -6.84 -0.70 -17.44
C ALA A 142 -6.49 -0.42 -15.98
N TYR A 143 -6.78 -1.36 -15.09
CA TYR A 143 -6.46 -1.25 -13.66
C TYR A 143 -5.77 -2.52 -13.20
N LEU A 144 -4.73 -2.39 -12.40
CA LEU A 144 -3.92 -3.48 -11.89
C LEU A 144 -4.02 -3.56 -10.38
N SER A 145 -4.06 -4.77 -9.87
CA SER A 145 -3.80 -5.08 -8.47
C SER A 145 -2.99 -6.38 -8.38
N GLU A 146 -2.59 -6.77 -7.21
CA GLU A 146 -1.77 -7.95 -7.03
C GLU A 146 -2.27 -8.80 -5.87
N ASP A 147 -2.45 -10.08 -6.12
CA ASP A 147 -2.45 -11.10 -5.07
C ASP A 147 -0.98 -11.43 -4.73
N ALA A 148 -0.47 -10.75 -3.72
CA ALA A 148 0.92 -10.86 -3.34
C ALA A 148 1.29 -12.25 -2.77
N GLY A 149 0.31 -12.97 -2.22
CA GLY A 149 0.48 -14.33 -1.70
C GLY A 149 0.83 -15.34 -2.79
N LEU A 150 0.20 -15.20 -3.95
CA LEU A 150 0.40 -16.06 -5.12
C LEU A 150 1.39 -15.48 -6.14
N ARG A 151 1.83 -14.23 -6.00
CA ARG A 151 2.54 -13.49 -7.05
C ARG A 151 1.72 -13.42 -8.33
N MET A 152 0.44 -13.16 -8.18
CA MET A 152 -0.54 -13.09 -9.26
C MET A 152 -0.91 -11.64 -9.52
N LEU A 153 -0.63 -11.14 -10.71
CA LEU A 153 -1.13 -9.85 -11.16
C LEU A 153 -2.59 -10.01 -11.59
N LEU A 154 -3.46 -9.19 -11.07
CA LEU A 154 -4.88 -9.14 -11.40
C LEU A 154 -5.12 -7.93 -12.29
N THR A 155 -5.68 -8.13 -13.46
CA THR A 155 -5.96 -7.05 -14.41
C THR A 155 -7.45 -6.89 -14.62
N LEU A 156 -7.96 -5.69 -14.36
CA LEU A 156 -9.34 -5.32 -14.63
C LEU A 156 -9.43 -4.66 -16.00
N SER A 157 -10.36 -5.09 -16.82
CA SER A 157 -10.62 -4.51 -18.14
C SER A 157 -11.12 -3.08 -18.06
N SER A 158 -10.92 -2.30 -19.12
CA SER A 158 -11.31 -0.87 -19.16
C SER A 158 -12.82 -0.65 -19.02
N ASP A 159 -13.63 -1.60 -19.45
CA ASP A 159 -15.08 -1.59 -19.30
C ASP A 159 -15.54 -2.11 -17.92
N GLY A 160 -14.61 -2.55 -17.06
CA GLY A 160 -14.90 -3.06 -15.73
C GLY A 160 -15.66 -4.40 -15.70
N ARG A 161 -15.68 -5.16 -16.81
CA ARG A 161 -16.50 -6.37 -16.94
C ARG A 161 -15.73 -7.68 -16.90
N SER A 162 -14.42 -7.63 -16.79
CA SER A 162 -13.63 -8.85 -16.66
C SER A 162 -12.35 -8.65 -15.85
N VAL A 163 -11.94 -9.73 -15.18
CA VAL A 163 -10.65 -9.84 -14.48
C VAL A 163 -9.83 -10.94 -15.14
N THR A 164 -8.59 -10.64 -15.43
CA THR A 164 -7.63 -11.63 -15.94
C THR A 164 -6.47 -11.77 -14.97
N PRO A 165 -6.31 -12.89 -14.29
CA PRO A 165 -5.12 -13.19 -13.50
C PRO A 165 -3.94 -13.54 -14.39
N VAL A 166 -2.74 -13.05 -14.05
CA VAL A 166 -1.48 -13.34 -14.75
C VAL A 166 -0.43 -13.76 -13.73
N ASP A 167 0.11 -14.95 -13.89
CA ASP A 167 1.23 -15.44 -13.09
C ASP A 167 2.51 -14.65 -13.39
N GLN A 168 3.13 -14.04 -12.38
CA GLN A 168 4.33 -13.23 -12.56
C GLN A 168 5.62 -14.02 -12.79
N TYR A 169 5.64 -15.33 -12.59
CA TYR A 169 6.85 -16.12 -12.84
C TYR A 169 7.16 -16.32 -14.33
N GLY A 170 6.14 -16.36 -15.15
CA GLY A 170 6.31 -16.51 -16.60
C GLY A 170 5.41 -15.59 -17.42
N TYR A 171 4.74 -14.66 -16.78
CA TYR A 171 3.72 -13.80 -17.38
C TYR A 171 2.63 -14.60 -18.11
N ARG A 172 2.31 -15.76 -17.54
CA ARG A 172 1.31 -16.67 -18.09
C ARG A 172 -0.10 -16.20 -17.68
N LYS A 173 -0.86 -15.81 -18.66
CA LYS A 173 -2.26 -15.45 -18.51
C LYS A 173 -3.10 -16.70 -18.15
N LEU A 174 -3.94 -16.58 -17.14
CA LEU A 174 -4.98 -17.55 -16.83
C LEU A 174 -6.30 -17.19 -17.55
N ALA A 175 -7.31 -18.01 -17.35
CA ALA A 175 -8.62 -17.76 -17.95
C ALA A 175 -9.20 -16.42 -17.43
N THR A 176 -9.69 -15.62 -18.36
CA THR A 176 -10.38 -14.36 -18.02
C THR A 176 -11.72 -14.68 -17.38
N ALA A 177 -11.96 -14.09 -16.21
CA ALA A 177 -13.18 -14.21 -15.42
C ALA A 177 -14.15 -13.07 -15.79
N PRO A 178 -15.37 -13.36 -16.29
CA PRO A 178 -16.37 -12.32 -16.47
C PRO A 178 -16.90 -11.82 -15.12
N ILE A 179 -17.14 -10.52 -15.03
CA ILE A 179 -17.77 -9.89 -13.89
C ILE A 179 -19.25 -9.67 -14.19
N GLY A 180 -20.12 -10.30 -13.41
CA GLY A 180 -21.58 -10.08 -13.50
C GLY A 180 -22.01 -8.73 -12.88
N GLY A 181 -23.21 -8.26 -13.23
CA GLY A 181 -23.79 -7.04 -12.67
C GLY A 181 -23.16 -5.73 -13.18
N ALA A 182 -23.08 -4.71 -12.31
CA ALA A 182 -22.50 -3.42 -12.67
C ALA A 182 -20.98 -3.51 -12.93
N PRO A 183 -20.44 -2.67 -13.85
CA PRO A 183 -19.01 -2.59 -14.08
C PRO A 183 -18.24 -2.28 -12.82
N ALA A 184 -17.10 -2.93 -12.64
CA ALA A 184 -16.17 -2.63 -11.57
C ALA A 184 -15.28 -1.43 -11.91
N GLU A 185 -14.95 -0.64 -10.91
CA GLU A 185 -14.05 0.51 -11.04
C GLU A 185 -12.65 0.20 -10.50
N VAL A 186 -12.58 -0.60 -9.46
CA VAL A 186 -11.35 -0.96 -8.76
C VAL A 186 -11.32 -2.46 -8.49
N ILE A 187 -10.13 -3.02 -8.42
CA ILE A 187 -9.85 -4.39 -7.97
C ILE A 187 -8.75 -4.35 -6.93
N ASP A 188 -8.88 -5.14 -5.86
CA ASP A 188 -7.83 -5.38 -4.87
C ASP A 188 -7.59 -6.87 -4.70
N GLY A 189 -6.33 -7.29 -4.86
CA GLY A 189 -5.89 -8.65 -4.58
C GLY A 189 -5.54 -8.84 -3.10
N ALA A 190 -5.62 -10.07 -2.63
CA ALA A 190 -5.25 -10.43 -1.27
C ALA A 190 -3.72 -10.46 -1.07
N ASN A 191 -3.27 -10.09 0.13
CA ASN A 191 -1.83 -9.98 0.40
C ASN A 191 -1.16 -11.30 0.83
N ARG A 192 -1.89 -12.32 1.27
CA ARG A 192 -1.33 -13.54 1.89
C ARG A 192 -2.09 -14.82 1.57
N GLY A 193 -2.88 -14.84 0.53
CA GLY A 193 -3.68 -16.01 0.12
C GLY A 193 -2.84 -17.17 -0.42
N ARG A 194 -3.45 -18.36 -0.49
CA ARG A 194 -2.93 -19.54 -1.20
C ARG A 194 -3.82 -19.93 -2.38
N GLU A 195 -4.84 -19.18 -2.64
CA GLU A 195 -5.79 -19.28 -3.72
C GLU A 195 -5.91 -17.90 -4.36
N ILE A 196 -6.38 -17.83 -5.60
CA ILE A 196 -6.73 -16.56 -6.23
C ILE A 196 -7.81 -15.91 -5.37
N ASP A 197 -7.52 -14.72 -4.83
CA ASP A 197 -8.37 -14.05 -3.86
C ASP A 197 -8.37 -12.54 -4.12
N TYR A 198 -9.55 -12.00 -4.46
CA TYR A 198 -9.67 -10.58 -4.78
C TYR A 198 -11.07 -10.03 -4.52
N HIS A 199 -11.12 -8.73 -4.28
CA HIS A 199 -12.35 -7.94 -4.26
C HIS A 199 -12.45 -7.10 -5.52
N ILE A 200 -13.66 -6.93 -6.01
CA ILE A 200 -13.99 -5.88 -6.97
C ILE A 200 -14.95 -4.90 -6.33
N TYR A 201 -14.77 -3.64 -6.70
CA TYR A 201 -15.52 -2.51 -6.15
C TYR A 201 -16.22 -1.76 -7.28
N ALA A 202 -17.48 -1.44 -7.03
CA ALA A 202 -18.35 -0.74 -7.95
C ALA A 202 -19.27 0.21 -7.17
N PRO A 203 -19.93 1.18 -7.83
CA PRO A 203 -20.99 1.98 -7.19
C PRO A 203 -22.12 1.11 -6.61
N SER A 204 -22.33 -0.08 -7.19
CA SER A 204 -23.36 -1.03 -6.74
C SER A 204 -22.92 -1.95 -5.62
N GLY A 205 -21.64 -1.92 -5.20
CA GLY A 205 -21.19 -2.74 -4.09
C GLY A 205 -19.83 -3.42 -4.27
N ILE A 206 -19.50 -4.23 -3.27
CA ILE A 206 -18.31 -5.06 -3.17
C ILE A 206 -18.68 -6.49 -3.54
N ARG A 207 -17.83 -7.15 -4.33
CA ARG A 207 -17.92 -8.59 -4.60
C ARG A 207 -16.59 -9.25 -4.32
N HIS A 208 -16.62 -10.34 -3.59
CA HIS A 208 -15.44 -11.12 -3.21
C HIS A 208 -15.39 -12.42 -4.03
N TYR A 209 -14.24 -12.69 -4.59
CA TYR A 209 -13.94 -13.88 -5.38
C TYR A 209 -12.77 -14.63 -4.76
N GLN A 210 -12.92 -15.95 -4.59
CA GLN A 210 -11.83 -16.78 -4.06
C GLN A 210 -11.94 -18.21 -4.60
N GLY A 211 -10.84 -18.77 -5.09
CA GLY A 211 -10.76 -20.15 -5.55
C GLY A 211 -9.38 -20.55 -6.03
N PRO A 212 -9.14 -21.88 -6.20
CA PRO A 212 -7.85 -22.40 -6.65
C PRO A 212 -7.53 -22.07 -8.10
N ASP A 213 -8.56 -21.82 -8.91
CA ASP A 213 -8.46 -21.63 -10.36
C ASP A 213 -9.14 -20.33 -10.81
N SER A 214 -8.87 -19.91 -12.04
CA SER A 214 -9.60 -18.84 -12.73
C SER A 214 -10.53 -19.43 -13.79
N PRO A 215 -11.81 -19.01 -13.83
CA PRO A 215 -12.51 -18.03 -12.99
C PRO A 215 -12.69 -18.47 -11.53
N ALA A 216 -12.30 -17.63 -10.59
CA ALA A 216 -12.60 -17.88 -9.19
C ALA A 216 -14.10 -17.65 -8.89
N PRO A 217 -14.76 -18.54 -8.11
CA PRO A 217 -16.16 -18.35 -7.76
C PRO A 217 -16.38 -17.14 -6.84
N GLN A 218 -17.52 -16.47 -6.98
CA GLN A 218 -17.93 -15.43 -6.05
C GLN A 218 -18.27 -16.04 -4.69
N ARG A 219 -17.72 -15.48 -3.62
CA ARG A 219 -17.89 -15.96 -2.23
C ARG A 219 -18.77 -15.05 -1.38
N GLY A 220 -18.95 -13.81 -1.78
CA GLY A 220 -19.77 -12.86 -1.06
C GLY A 220 -19.99 -11.58 -1.81
N SER A 221 -20.95 -10.79 -1.32
CA SER A 221 -21.22 -9.43 -1.77
C SER A 221 -21.71 -8.56 -0.63
N LEU A 222 -21.55 -7.26 -0.79
CA LEU A 222 -22.06 -6.24 0.12
C LEU A 222 -22.49 -5.03 -0.70
N ASP A 223 -23.74 -4.62 -0.57
CA ASP A 223 -24.31 -3.48 -1.27
C ASP A 223 -23.92 -2.17 -0.56
N ILE A 224 -22.78 -1.64 -0.93
CA ILE A 224 -22.22 -0.39 -0.43
C ILE A 224 -21.41 0.28 -1.55
N ASP A 225 -21.70 1.56 -1.80
CA ASP A 225 -20.94 2.32 -2.81
C ASP A 225 -19.44 2.37 -2.45
N VAL A 226 -18.57 2.06 -3.40
CA VAL A 226 -17.11 2.12 -3.21
C VAL A 226 -16.43 2.75 -4.41
N ALA A 227 -15.77 3.87 -4.15
CA ALA A 227 -14.92 4.60 -5.10
C ALA A 227 -13.43 4.39 -4.82
N VAL A 228 -13.05 4.21 -3.56
CA VAL A 228 -11.66 4.03 -3.13
C VAL A 228 -11.55 2.92 -2.09
N SER A 229 -10.45 2.18 -2.16
CA SER A 229 -10.18 1.06 -1.26
C SER A 229 -8.71 0.98 -0.86
N ALA A 230 -8.45 0.31 0.25
CA ALA A 230 -7.12 -0.11 0.67
C ALA A 230 -7.24 -1.44 1.44
N GLY A 231 -6.43 -2.44 1.06
CA GLY A 231 -6.34 -3.70 1.79
C GLY A 231 -5.69 -3.51 3.16
N ASP A 232 -6.07 -4.33 4.14
CA ASP A 232 -5.40 -4.36 5.45
C ASP A 232 -4.06 -5.10 5.31
N GLY A 233 -2.96 -4.48 5.74
CA GLY A 233 -1.63 -5.08 5.64
C GLY A 233 -1.43 -6.35 6.49
N THR A 234 -2.27 -6.59 7.50
CA THR A 234 -2.16 -7.70 8.44
C THR A 234 -3.24 -8.77 8.27
N ALA A 235 -4.43 -8.41 7.81
CA ALA A 235 -5.56 -9.31 7.65
C ALA A 235 -5.96 -9.48 6.20
N VAL A 236 -5.82 -10.68 5.67
CA VAL A 236 -6.07 -11.04 4.25
C VAL A 236 -7.51 -10.72 3.79
N THR A 237 -8.46 -10.85 4.70
CA THR A 237 -9.89 -10.73 4.38
C THR A 237 -10.48 -9.35 4.66
N ARG A 238 -9.65 -8.42 5.17
CA ARG A 238 -10.09 -7.08 5.57
C ARG A 238 -9.66 -6.03 4.57
N SER A 239 -10.56 -5.09 4.31
CA SER A 239 -10.31 -3.90 3.50
C SER A 239 -10.96 -2.68 4.13
N TYR A 240 -10.44 -1.51 3.79
CA TYR A 240 -11.00 -0.21 4.14
C TYR A 240 -11.54 0.44 2.87
N VAL A 241 -12.77 0.94 2.92
CA VAL A 241 -13.45 1.44 1.72
C VAL A 241 -14.23 2.72 2.01
N ALA A 242 -14.39 3.56 0.98
CA ALA A 242 -15.27 4.72 1.00
C ALA A 242 -15.94 4.91 -0.36
N GLY A 243 -17.18 5.41 -0.33
CA GLY A 243 -17.99 5.64 -1.52
C GLY A 243 -17.64 6.93 -2.28
N HIS A 244 -18.33 7.11 -3.42
CA HIS A 244 -18.26 8.34 -4.19
C HIS A 244 -18.80 9.50 -3.36
N ASP A 245 -18.02 10.57 -3.28
CA ASP A 245 -18.36 11.76 -2.50
C ASP A 245 -18.81 11.49 -1.05
N ASP A 246 -18.49 10.31 -0.49
CA ASP A 246 -18.81 9.94 0.88
C ASP A 246 -17.65 10.29 1.83
N ALA A 247 -18.03 10.76 3.01
CA ALA A 247 -17.12 11.05 4.11
C ALA A 247 -17.02 9.90 5.12
N VAL A 248 -17.70 8.77 4.88
CA VAL A 248 -17.68 7.62 5.78
C VAL A 248 -16.64 6.61 5.31
N LEU A 249 -15.71 6.29 6.20
CA LEU A 249 -14.79 5.17 6.06
C LEU A 249 -15.41 3.91 6.68
N TYR A 250 -15.43 2.82 5.95
CA TYR A 250 -15.88 1.52 6.43
C TYR A 250 -14.69 0.55 6.49
N ALA A 251 -14.62 -0.23 7.56
CA ALA A 251 -13.81 -1.45 7.62
C ALA A 251 -14.71 -2.63 7.27
N VAL A 252 -14.38 -3.37 6.23
CA VAL A 252 -15.13 -4.55 5.78
C VAL A 252 -14.27 -5.79 5.88
N ASP A 253 -14.90 -6.95 6.11
CA ASP A 253 -14.21 -8.24 6.20
C ASP A 253 -14.98 -9.28 5.36
N SER A 254 -14.29 -9.89 4.41
CA SER A 254 -14.77 -11.02 3.62
C SER A 254 -14.24 -12.31 4.23
N ARG A 255 -15.01 -12.96 5.08
CA ARG A 255 -14.59 -14.18 5.76
C ARG A 255 -14.38 -15.32 4.77
N ARG A 256 -13.25 -16.01 4.93
CA ARG A 256 -12.97 -17.23 4.16
C ARG A 256 -14.08 -18.26 4.35
N GLY A 257 -14.42 -18.98 3.29
CA GLY A 257 -15.41 -20.04 3.33
C GLY A 257 -16.85 -19.61 3.05
N GLY A 258 -17.09 -18.45 2.45
CA GLY A 258 -18.40 -18.09 1.92
C GLY A 258 -19.39 -17.53 2.94
N GLN A 259 -18.92 -16.96 4.02
CA GLN A 259 -19.78 -16.32 5.03
C GLN A 259 -20.23 -14.89 4.67
N GLY A 260 -19.91 -14.44 3.45
CA GLY A 260 -20.24 -13.11 2.97
C GLY A 260 -19.30 -12.01 3.48
N ILE A 261 -19.59 -10.78 3.07
CA ILE A 261 -18.83 -9.58 3.46
C ILE A 261 -19.58 -8.87 4.56
N GLN A 262 -18.88 -8.41 5.61
CA GLN A 262 -19.48 -7.74 6.76
C GLN A 262 -18.79 -6.40 7.02
N VAL A 263 -19.56 -5.39 7.42
CA VAL A 263 -19.03 -4.15 7.98
C VAL A 263 -18.65 -4.40 9.44
N LEU A 264 -17.36 -4.28 9.74
CA LEU A 264 -16.83 -4.41 11.10
C LEU A 264 -16.99 -3.13 11.91
N ALA A 265 -16.66 -2.01 11.28
CA ALA A 265 -16.63 -0.69 11.90
C ALA A 265 -16.76 0.41 10.85
N SER A 266 -17.07 1.62 11.29
CA SER A 266 -17.05 2.80 10.44
C SER A 266 -16.67 4.04 11.22
N THR A 267 -16.30 5.10 10.51
CA THR A 267 -16.13 6.44 11.08
C THR A 267 -16.44 7.49 10.02
N ARG A 268 -17.01 8.62 10.43
CA ARG A 268 -17.25 9.76 9.54
C ARG A 268 -16.10 10.77 9.66
N LEU A 269 -15.54 11.14 8.52
CA LEU A 269 -14.52 12.18 8.41
C LEU A 269 -15.17 13.55 8.10
N PRO A 270 -14.39 14.66 8.21
CA PRO A 270 -14.93 16.00 7.98
C PRO A 270 -15.32 16.30 6.52
N ALA A 271 -14.82 15.52 5.56
CA ALA A 271 -15.03 15.72 4.13
C ALA A 271 -14.94 14.39 3.37
N PRO A 272 -15.41 14.33 2.11
CA PRO A 272 -15.31 13.14 1.29
C PRO A 272 -13.89 12.62 1.15
N ILE A 273 -13.76 11.28 1.15
CA ILE A 273 -12.49 10.58 1.06
C ILE A 273 -12.14 10.41 -0.42
N ARG A 274 -10.95 10.88 -0.83
CA ARG A 274 -10.48 10.85 -2.23
C ARG A 274 -9.44 9.78 -2.49
N ALA A 275 -8.69 9.39 -1.45
CA ALA A 275 -7.72 8.30 -1.56
C ALA A 275 -7.58 7.60 -0.21
N LEU A 276 -7.29 6.30 -0.27
CA LEU A 276 -7.03 5.44 0.88
C LEU A 276 -5.70 4.73 0.69
N GLY A 277 -5.01 4.47 1.79
CA GLY A 277 -3.84 3.62 1.84
C GLY A 277 -3.63 3.11 3.25
N THR A 278 -2.88 2.03 3.37
CA THR A 278 -2.58 1.40 4.65
C THR A 278 -1.11 1.06 4.77
N ASP A 279 -0.66 0.95 5.98
CA ASP A 279 0.46 0.10 6.37
C ASP A 279 -0.02 -0.90 7.43
N ASP A 280 0.89 -1.70 7.99
CA ASP A 280 0.52 -2.75 8.96
C ASP A 280 -0.19 -2.20 10.21
N THR A 281 -0.10 -0.91 10.48
CA THR A 281 -0.52 -0.31 11.74
C THR A 281 -1.55 0.81 11.61
N ARG A 282 -1.65 1.43 10.44
CA ARG A 282 -2.43 2.66 10.24
C ARG A 282 -3.19 2.65 8.93
N ILE A 283 -4.31 3.35 8.94
CA ILE A 283 -5.08 3.72 7.76
C ILE A 283 -4.82 5.20 7.49
N TYR A 284 -4.60 5.54 6.24
CA TYR A 284 -4.43 6.90 5.76
C TYR A 284 -5.56 7.24 4.81
N ALA A 285 -6.37 8.21 5.19
CA ALA A 285 -7.49 8.70 4.38
C ALA A 285 -7.23 10.15 3.97
N ALA A 286 -7.06 10.38 2.67
CA ALA A 286 -6.88 11.72 2.14
C ALA A 286 -8.22 12.26 1.64
N THR A 287 -8.56 13.45 2.11
CA THR A 287 -9.65 14.28 1.59
C THR A 287 -9.08 15.36 0.67
N ASP A 288 -9.91 16.23 0.11
CA ASP A 288 -9.41 17.36 -0.70
C ASP A 288 -8.58 18.37 0.11
N ARG A 289 -8.59 18.30 1.44
CA ARG A 289 -7.89 19.25 2.31
C ARG A 289 -6.94 18.63 3.31
N GLN A 290 -7.27 17.45 3.81
CA GLN A 290 -6.60 16.88 4.99
C GLN A 290 -6.18 15.44 4.73
N LEU A 291 -5.07 15.05 5.34
CA LEU A 291 -4.72 13.64 5.56
C LEU A 291 -5.15 13.27 6.98
N VAL A 292 -6.03 12.29 7.09
CA VAL A 292 -6.48 11.71 8.36
C VAL A 292 -5.79 10.37 8.55
N THR A 293 -5.10 10.21 9.67
CA THR A 293 -4.52 8.93 10.10
C THR A 293 -5.44 8.27 11.10
N LEU A 294 -5.78 6.99 10.85
CA LEU A 294 -6.66 6.22 11.70
C LEU A 294 -5.98 4.91 12.11
N GLU A 295 -6.53 4.27 13.12
CA GLU A 295 -6.02 3.01 13.65
C GLU A 295 -6.58 1.81 12.87
N THR A 296 -5.73 0.81 12.58
CA THR A 296 -6.21 -0.49 12.09
C THR A 296 -6.79 -1.34 13.23
N ALA A 297 -7.53 -2.38 12.90
CA ALA A 297 -8.06 -3.30 13.91
C ALA A 297 -7.00 -4.08 14.70
N SER A 298 -5.74 -4.01 14.29
CA SER A 298 -4.62 -4.73 14.90
C SER A 298 -4.32 -4.29 16.34
N PHE A 299 -4.75 -3.09 16.75
CA PHE A 299 -4.52 -2.56 18.09
C PHE A 299 -5.74 -2.74 19.00
N THR A 300 -6.81 -1.99 18.76
CA THR A 300 -7.97 -1.98 19.67
C THR A 300 -9.15 -2.82 19.19
N GLY A 301 -9.08 -3.37 17.97
CA GLY A 301 -10.14 -4.22 17.42
C GLY A 301 -11.44 -3.48 17.11
N PHE A 302 -11.40 -2.16 16.94
CA PHE A 302 -12.54 -1.28 16.67
C PHE A 302 -13.59 -1.28 17.80
N PRO A 303 -13.28 -0.71 18.98
CA PRO A 303 -14.21 -0.63 20.09
C PRO A 303 -15.50 0.08 19.65
N ALA A 304 -16.64 -0.44 20.09
CA ALA A 304 -17.97 0.06 19.73
C ALA A 304 -18.21 0.17 18.20
N ARG A 305 -17.54 -0.65 17.39
CA ARG A 305 -17.58 -0.63 15.90
C ARG A 305 -17.18 0.72 15.32
N HIS A 306 -16.27 1.41 15.98
CA HIS A 306 -15.72 2.70 15.56
C HIS A 306 -14.26 2.57 15.16
N ILE A 307 -13.84 3.25 14.08
CA ILE A 307 -12.45 3.33 13.65
C ILE A 307 -11.85 4.58 14.28
N PRO A 308 -10.87 4.45 15.22
CA PRO A 308 -10.32 5.61 15.91
C PRO A 308 -9.52 6.52 14.98
N VAL A 309 -9.77 7.82 15.07
CA VAL A 309 -8.95 8.85 14.43
C VAL A 309 -7.79 9.21 15.35
N LEU A 310 -6.56 9.13 14.85
CA LEU A 310 -5.34 9.40 15.62
C LEU A 310 -4.79 10.78 15.36
N ARG A 311 -4.86 11.25 14.11
CA ARG A 311 -4.25 12.52 13.70
C ARG A 311 -4.91 13.05 12.44
N THR A 312 -4.96 14.37 12.33
CA THR A 312 -5.40 15.08 11.12
C THR A 312 -4.38 16.16 10.78
N VAL A 313 -3.94 16.22 9.52
CA VAL A 313 -2.98 17.18 9.00
C VAL A 313 -3.61 17.95 7.84
N ASP A 314 -3.72 19.27 7.94
CA ASP A 314 -4.13 20.13 6.83
C ASP A 314 -2.93 20.35 5.89
N TYR A 315 -2.90 19.61 4.80
CA TYR A 315 -1.81 19.73 3.83
C TYR A 315 -2.03 20.87 2.82
N ARG A 316 -3.27 21.33 2.65
CA ARG A 316 -3.59 22.40 1.69
C ARG A 316 -3.00 23.75 2.10
N SER A 317 -2.95 24.03 3.40
CA SER A 317 -2.42 25.30 3.89
C SER A 317 -0.95 25.52 3.56
N ALA A 318 -0.17 24.45 3.41
CA ALA A 318 1.25 24.49 3.08
C ALA A 318 1.54 24.60 1.57
N LEU A 319 0.54 24.43 0.71
CA LEU A 319 0.71 24.52 -0.73
C LEU A 319 0.85 25.96 -1.20
N PRO A 320 1.64 26.21 -2.27
CA PRO A 320 1.62 27.46 -2.98
C PRO A 320 0.18 27.81 -3.43
N GLU A 321 -0.16 29.09 -3.50
CA GLU A 321 -1.51 29.53 -3.83
C GLU A 321 -2.03 28.92 -5.15
N SER A 322 -1.17 28.83 -6.15
CA SER A 322 -1.48 28.21 -7.45
C SER A 322 -1.89 26.75 -7.37
N ALA A 323 -1.44 26.01 -6.34
CA ALA A 323 -1.73 24.58 -6.16
C ALA A 323 -2.84 24.30 -5.13
N ARG A 324 -3.27 25.30 -4.35
CA ARG A 324 -4.24 25.11 -3.25
C ARG A 324 -5.60 24.59 -3.69
N ARG A 325 -5.98 24.79 -4.95
CA ARG A 325 -7.27 24.35 -5.50
C ARG A 325 -7.15 23.11 -6.38
N ALA A 326 -5.92 22.66 -6.66
CA ALA A 326 -5.70 21.50 -7.52
C ALA A 326 -6.29 20.22 -6.89
N PRO A 327 -7.10 19.42 -7.59
CA PRO A 327 -7.66 18.19 -7.05
C PRO A 327 -6.55 17.19 -6.65
N LEU A 328 -6.82 16.33 -5.67
CA LEU A 328 -5.97 15.19 -5.38
C LEU A 328 -5.98 14.23 -6.56
N SER A 329 -4.81 13.81 -7.04
CA SER A 329 -4.65 12.86 -8.16
C SER A 329 -4.16 11.48 -7.71
N GLY A 330 -3.78 11.33 -6.43
CA GLY A 330 -3.40 10.05 -5.87
C GLY A 330 -2.63 10.15 -4.57
N MET A 331 -2.40 8.98 -3.98
CA MET A 331 -1.68 8.84 -2.72
C MET A 331 -0.82 7.57 -2.75
N ALA A 332 0.38 7.65 -2.19
CA ALA A 332 1.24 6.49 -1.92
C ALA A 332 1.71 6.49 -0.47
N VAL A 333 1.80 5.30 0.12
CA VAL A 333 2.29 5.12 1.49
C VAL A 333 3.72 4.58 1.44
N GLY A 334 4.67 5.44 1.77
CA GLY A 334 6.09 5.06 1.91
C GLY A 334 6.44 4.64 3.34
N PRO A 335 7.72 4.32 3.62
CA PRO A 335 8.13 3.85 4.94
C PRO A 335 7.99 4.91 6.05
N HIS A 336 8.30 6.17 5.73
CA HIS A 336 8.35 7.27 6.71
C HIS A 336 7.32 8.35 6.47
N ARG A 337 6.75 8.40 5.26
CA ARG A 337 5.82 9.45 4.82
C ARG A 337 4.67 8.87 4.01
N VAL A 338 3.57 9.60 4.01
CA VAL A 338 2.50 9.48 3.03
C VAL A 338 2.71 10.58 1.99
N TYR A 339 2.67 10.21 0.72
CA TYR A 339 2.88 11.12 -0.40
C TYR A 339 1.56 11.36 -1.12
N LEU A 340 1.24 12.63 -1.35
CA LEU A 340 0.06 13.05 -2.09
C LEU A 340 0.49 13.75 -3.37
N THR A 341 -0.18 13.45 -4.47
CA THR A 341 -0.03 14.11 -5.76
C THR A 341 -1.27 14.91 -6.11
N LEU A 342 -1.11 15.94 -6.93
CA LEU A 342 -2.17 16.88 -7.28
C LEU A 342 -2.32 16.94 -8.80
N ALA A 343 -3.57 16.89 -9.29
CA ALA A 343 -3.86 17.07 -10.70
C ALA A 343 -3.52 18.48 -11.13
N GLN A 344 -2.91 18.61 -12.32
CA GLN A 344 -2.55 19.90 -12.91
C GLN A 344 -1.61 20.79 -12.07
N ALA A 345 -0.97 20.22 -11.05
CA ALA A 345 -0.04 20.93 -10.19
C ALA A 345 1.24 20.12 -9.99
N PRO A 346 2.42 20.65 -10.35
CA PRO A 346 3.69 19.93 -10.34
C PRO A 346 4.29 19.87 -8.94
N PHE A 347 3.54 19.39 -7.95
CA PHE A 347 3.98 19.26 -6.57
C PHE A 347 3.66 17.90 -6.01
N VAL A 348 4.54 17.40 -5.17
CA VAL A 348 4.32 16.27 -4.25
C VAL A 348 4.31 16.78 -2.83
N VAL A 349 3.33 16.35 -2.04
CA VAL A 349 3.25 16.64 -0.62
C VAL A 349 3.63 15.39 0.16
N GLY A 350 4.68 15.47 0.96
CA GLY A 350 5.09 14.40 1.86
C GLY A 350 4.73 14.72 3.31
N ILE A 351 3.92 13.87 3.93
CA ILE A 351 3.46 14.03 5.31
C ILE A 351 4.11 12.93 6.15
N ALA A 352 4.84 13.31 7.19
CA ALA A 352 5.50 12.35 8.07
C ALA A 352 4.47 11.46 8.76
N LYS A 353 4.71 10.16 8.79
CA LYS A 353 3.91 9.21 9.55
C LYS A 353 4.03 9.49 11.05
N PRO A 354 2.97 9.29 11.86
CA PRO A 354 3.10 9.39 13.31
C PRO A 354 4.12 8.36 13.81
N ARG A 355 4.92 8.75 14.78
CA ARG A 355 5.79 7.81 15.51
C ARG A 355 4.89 6.89 16.35
N LEU A 356 5.22 5.59 16.34
CA LEU A 356 4.57 4.58 17.19
C LEU A 356 5.00 4.76 18.64
#